data_f0d441b248ec6e20c2178eb6d1f53d5c
#
_entry.id   f0d441b248ec6e20c2178eb6d1f53d5c
#
_cell.length_a   1.000
_cell.length_b   1.000
_cell.length_c   1.000
_cell.angle_alpha   90.00
_cell.angle_beta   90.00
_cell.angle_gamma   90.00
#
_symmetry.space_group_name_H-M   'P 1'
#
loop_
_entity.id
_entity.type
_entity.pdbx_description
1 polymer ?
#
loop_
_entity_poly.entity_id
_entity_poly.type
_entity_poly.pdbx_seq_one_letter_code
_entity_poly.pdbx_strand_id
1 'polypeptide(L)'
;DGTIEENTDAMSTYYRSIILAGPSAKGQELLAKVNNGEELTWDDLNSATWAVMGPTSASGYIYPSLWLQERYGKTIADLDNAVQSDSYTTSLARLASGQADVMVSFGHIRTKNAKDWKEKLGGTDEMVNQTGIIGVTEPIYNDMIAYSKNSELMQDEDFRKALGDSFIELAETDEGKEIFSVFSQIGYEWGDDANYDGERAAQELLKSLN
;
A
#
# COMPACT_ATOMS: atom_id res chain seq x y z
N ASP A 1 12.85 -13.03 5.10
CA ASP A 1 12.31 -13.12 6.46
C ASP A 1 11.13 -12.18 6.73
N GLY A 2 10.72 -11.36 5.75
CA GLY A 2 9.53 -10.51 5.82
C GLY A 2 9.56 -9.39 6.86
N THR A 3 10.71 -9.11 7.47
CA THR A 3 10.88 -7.93 8.32
C THR A 3 10.97 -6.71 7.43
N ILE A 4 9.94 -5.87 7.51
CA ILE A 4 9.99 -4.51 6.94
C ILE A 4 10.55 -3.64 8.06
N GLU A 5 11.82 -3.32 8.00
CA GLU A 5 12.39 -2.28 8.82
C GLU A 5 12.04 -0.93 8.21
N GLU A 6 11.48 -0.05 9.02
CA GLU A 6 11.27 1.33 8.65
C GLU A 6 12.64 2.01 8.58
N ASN A 7 13.11 2.33 7.38
CA ASN A 7 14.28 3.18 7.22
C ASN A 7 13.81 4.64 7.19
N THR A 8 13.79 5.27 8.35
CA THR A 8 13.35 6.67 8.51
C THR A 8 14.34 7.69 7.95
N ASP A 9 15.56 7.26 7.61
CA ASP A 9 16.61 8.13 7.06
C ASP A 9 16.61 8.15 5.52
N ALA A 10 15.87 7.25 4.88
CA ALA A 10 15.79 7.19 3.42
C ALA A 10 14.50 7.87 2.92
N MET A 11 14.66 8.82 1.98
CA MET A 11 13.54 9.32 1.19
C MET A 11 13.07 8.24 0.22
N SER A 12 11.76 8.07 0.08
CA SER A 12 11.16 7.15 -0.88
C SER A 12 10.06 7.84 -1.66
N THR A 13 10.09 7.69 -2.97
CA THR A 13 9.08 8.21 -3.90
C THR A 13 7.93 7.24 -4.11
N TYR A 14 8.00 6.05 -3.53
CA TYR A 14 6.94 5.05 -3.60
C TYR A 14 6.83 4.27 -2.29
N TYR A 15 5.70 3.62 -2.11
CA TYR A 15 5.48 2.58 -1.11
C TYR A 15 4.86 1.36 -1.80
N ARG A 16 4.65 0.26 -1.06
CA ARG A 16 3.96 -0.93 -1.57
C ARG A 16 2.79 -1.27 -0.68
N SER A 17 1.78 -1.89 -1.26
CA SER A 17 0.77 -2.57 -0.47
C SER A 17 1.26 -3.97 -0.11
N ILE A 18 0.80 -4.44 1.04
CA ILE A 18 1.05 -5.80 1.53
C ILE A 18 -0.26 -6.52 1.76
N ILE A 19 -0.21 -7.83 1.57
CA ILE A 19 -1.25 -8.76 1.96
C ILE A 19 -0.76 -9.44 3.23
N LEU A 20 -1.43 -9.18 4.34
CA LEU A 20 -1.00 -9.54 5.69
C LEU A 20 -1.91 -10.63 6.25
N ALA A 21 -1.35 -11.80 6.54
CA ALA A 21 -2.03 -12.88 7.23
C ALA A 21 -2.01 -12.64 8.74
N GLY A 22 -3.13 -12.90 9.41
CA GLY A 22 -3.35 -12.69 10.83
C GLY A 22 -3.18 -13.93 11.69
N PRO A 23 -3.48 -13.82 13.01
CA PRO A 23 -3.32 -14.89 13.99
C PRO A 23 -4.38 -15.98 13.92
N SER A 24 -5.40 -15.87 13.09
CA SER A 24 -6.40 -16.93 12.92
C SER A 24 -5.78 -18.23 12.39
N ALA A 25 -6.44 -19.36 12.58
CA ALA A 25 -5.96 -20.65 12.08
C ALA A 25 -5.72 -20.63 10.56
N LYS A 26 -6.64 -20.00 9.79
CA LYS A 26 -6.49 -19.87 8.34
C LYS A 26 -5.37 -18.92 7.95
N GLY A 27 -5.25 -17.78 8.63
CA GLY A 27 -4.14 -16.85 8.40
C GLY A 27 -2.78 -17.51 8.63
N GLN A 28 -2.63 -18.29 9.69
CA GLN A 28 -1.39 -19.01 10.00
C GLN A 28 -1.12 -20.17 9.03
N GLU A 29 -2.16 -20.84 8.52
CA GLU A 29 -2.04 -21.84 7.45
C GLU A 29 -1.45 -21.22 6.18
N LEU A 30 -1.99 -20.08 5.74
CA LEU A 30 -1.48 -19.36 4.55
C LEU A 30 -0.02 -18.93 4.75
N LEU A 31 0.28 -18.38 5.92
CA LEU A 31 1.63 -17.96 6.27
C LEU A 31 2.62 -19.12 6.29
N ALA A 32 2.22 -20.27 6.82
CA ALA A 32 3.05 -21.47 6.86
C ALA A 32 3.39 -21.96 5.46
N LYS A 33 2.44 -21.96 4.52
CA LYS A 33 2.69 -22.30 3.10
C LYS A 33 3.75 -21.39 2.50
N VAL A 34 3.59 -20.07 2.64
CA VAL A 34 4.55 -19.09 2.12
C VAL A 34 5.93 -19.28 2.74
N ASN A 35 6.01 -19.48 4.05
CA ASN A 35 7.28 -19.70 4.75
C ASN A 35 7.99 -21.00 4.34
N ASN A 36 7.21 -21.99 3.89
CA ASN A 36 7.75 -23.23 3.33
C ASN A 36 8.16 -23.09 1.84
N GLY A 37 7.97 -21.93 1.23
CA GLY A 37 8.26 -21.70 -0.18
C GLY A 37 7.18 -22.24 -1.13
N GLU A 38 5.99 -22.53 -0.62
CA GLU A 38 4.84 -22.96 -1.41
C GLU A 38 4.13 -21.75 -2.00
N GLU A 39 3.69 -21.87 -3.26
CA GLU A 39 2.83 -20.87 -3.86
C GLU A 39 1.39 -21.02 -3.36
N LEU A 40 0.75 -19.91 -3.03
CA LEU A 40 -0.66 -19.89 -2.68
C LEU A 40 -1.51 -20.04 -3.94
N THR A 41 -2.53 -20.88 -3.87
CA THR A 41 -3.54 -21.02 -4.93
C THR A 41 -4.66 -20.00 -4.74
N TRP A 42 -5.48 -19.81 -5.79
CA TRP A 42 -6.71 -19.01 -5.65
C TRP A 42 -7.62 -19.55 -4.55
N ASP A 43 -7.79 -20.87 -4.47
CA ASP A 43 -8.65 -21.51 -3.46
C ASP A 43 -8.14 -21.28 -2.04
N ASP A 44 -6.81 -21.23 -1.84
CA ASP A 44 -6.23 -20.86 -0.55
C ASP A 44 -6.66 -19.47 -0.12
N LEU A 45 -6.58 -18.49 -1.04
CA LEU A 45 -6.91 -17.11 -0.79
C LEU A 45 -8.42 -16.87 -0.70
N ASN A 46 -9.20 -17.48 -1.59
CA ASN A 46 -10.66 -17.33 -1.63
C ASN A 46 -11.38 -17.95 -0.42
N SER A 47 -10.79 -18.99 0.18
CA SER A 47 -11.32 -19.59 1.41
C SER A 47 -11.08 -18.78 2.68
N ALA A 48 -10.23 -17.74 2.62
CA ALA A 48 -9.95 -16.85 3.74
C ALA A 48 -10.92 -15.66 3.78
N THR A 49 -11.16 -15.13 4.98
CA THR A 49 -11.90 -13.87 5.16
C THR A 49 -10.93 -12.69 5.08
N TRP A 50 -11.19 -11.77 4.16
CA TRP A 50 -10.33 -10.60 3.90
C TRP A 50 -10.94 -9.32 4.48
N ALA A 51 -10.17 -8.57 5.24
CA ALA A 51 -10.48 -7.19 5.60
C ALA A 51 -9.85 -6.24 4.57
N VAL A 52 -10.70 -5.51 3.85
CA VAL A 52 -10.31 -4.63 2.76
C VAL A 52 -10.83 -3.21 3.00
N MET A 53 -10.26 -2.23 2.31
CA MET A 53 -10.77 -0.85 2.30
C MET A 53 -11.81 -0.66 1.18
N GLY A 54 -12.36 0.54 1.07
CA GLY A 54 -13.22 0.89 -0.05
C GLY A 54 -12.49 0.82 -1.40
N PRO A 55 -13.24 0.67 -2.51
CA PRO A 55 -12.67 0.38 -3.84
C PRO A 55 -11.80 1.50 -4.43
N THR A 56 -11.80 2.69 -3.84
CA THR A 56 -10.94 3.82 -4.24
C THR A 56 -9.60 3.87 -3.49
N SER A 57 -9.38 2.96 -2.54
CA SER A 57 -8.15 2.92 -1.76
C SER A 57 -7.03 2.25 -2.55
N ALA A 58 -5.94 2.96 -2.84
CA ALA A 58 -4.80 2.43 -3.57
C ALA A 58 -4.25 1.16 -2.89
N SER A 59 -3.72 1.27 -1.67
CA SER A 59 -3.10 0.14 -0.96
C SER A 59 -4.07 -0.80 -0.25
N GLY A 60 -5.32 -0.37 -0.04
CA GLY A 60 -6.33 -1.18 0.65
C GLY A 60 -7.29 -1.93 -0.28
N TYR A 61 -7.20 -1.73 -1.59
CA TYR A 61 -8.09 -2.38 -2.55
C TYR A 61 -7.48 -2.51 -3.96
N ILE A 62 -7.07 -1.40 -4.59
CA ILE A 62 -6.75 -1.36 -6.03
C ILE A 62 -5.51 -2.19 -6.34
N TYR A 63 -4.37 -1.88 -5.73
CA TYR A 63 -3.12 -2.60 -5.99
C TYR A 63 -3.16 -4.06 -5.51
N PRO A 64 -3.78 -4.42 -4.39
CA PRO A 64 -4.07 -5.83 -4.08
C PRO A 64 -4.95 -6.52 -5.10
N SER A 65 -5.94 -5.82 -5.71
CA SER A 65 -6.73 -6.39 -6.81
C SER A 65 -5.89 -6.63 -8.06
N LEU A 66 -5.00 -5.70 -8.41
CA LEU A 66 -4.04 -5.90 -9.53
C LEU A 66 -3.10 -7.07 -9.25
N TRP A 67 -2.60 -7.21 -8.02
CA TRP A 67 -1.76 -8.34 -7.62
C TRP A 67 -2.49 -9.69 -7.76
N LEU A 68 -3.77 -9.75 -7.39
CA LEU A 68 -4.61 -10.94 -7.60
C LEU A 68 -4.87 -11.18 -9.08
N GLN A 69 -5.12 -10.13 -9.86
CA GLN A 69 -5.41 -10.22 -11.29
C GLN A 69 -4.22 -10.76 -12.08
N GLU A 70 -3.02 -10.29 -11.78
CA GLU A 70 -1.79 -10.76 -12.42
C GLU A 70 -1.53 -12.26 -12.19
N ARG A 71 -1.80 -12.74 -10.97
CA ARG A 71 -1.47 -14.12 -10.57
C ARG A 71 -2.59 -15.12 -10.85
N TYR A 72 -3.84 -14.71 -10.69
CA TYR A 72 -4.98 -15.62 -10.69
C TYR A 72 -6.07 -15.22 -11.69
N GLY A 73 -5.93 -14.08 -12.39
CA GLY A 73 -6.97 -13.53 -13.26
C GLY A 73 -8.24 -13.11 -12.50
N LYS A 74 -8.10 -12.80 -11.22
CA LYS A 74 -9.17 -12.48 -10.27
C LYS A 74 -8.86 -11.20 -9.52
N THR A 75 -9.85 -10.57 -8.91
CA THR A 75 -9.72 -9.35 -8.11
C THR A 75 -10.28 -9.54 -6.70
N ILE A 76 -10.18 -8.52 -5.85
CA ILE A 76 -10.86 -8.53 -4.53
C ILE A 76 -12.38 -8.68 -4.69
N ALA A 77 -12.99 -8.20 -5.78
CA ALA A 77 -14.42 -8.36 -6.03
C ALA A 77 -14.85 -9.81 -6.30
N ASP A 78 -13.91 -10.68 -6.67
CA ASP A 78 -14.16 -12.11 -6.89
C ASP A 78 -14.03 -12.95 -5.61
N LEU A 79 -13.59 -12.37 -4.49
CA LEU A 79 -13.44 -13.07 -3.22
C LEU A 79 -14.83 -13.34 -2.59
N ASP A 80 -15.07 -14.56 -2.16
CA ASP A 80 -16.33 -14.94 -1.52
C ASP A 80 -16.54 -14.25 -0.16
N ASN A 81 -15.44 -13.93 0.55
CA ASN A 81 -15.46 -13.41 1.92
C ASN A 81 -14.60 -12.16 2.07
N ALA A 82 -14.88 -11.10 1.29
CA ALA A 82 -14.28 -9.78 1.48
C ALA A 82 -15.19 -8.89 2.32
N VAL A 83 -14.66 -8.34 3.43
CA VAL A 83 -15.37 -7.45 4.35
C VAL A 83 -14.74 -6.08 4.30
N GLN A 84 -15.50 -5.09 3.83
CA GLN A 84 -15.04 -3.71 3.81
C GLN A 84 -14.95 -3.12 5.23
N SER A 85 -13.89 -2.38 5.49
CA SER A 85 -13.63 -1.62 6.70
C SER A 85 -13.55 -0.13 6.39
N ASP A 86 -13.96 0.70 7.36
CA ASP A 86 -13.93 2.15 7.23
C ASP A 86 -12.53 2.74 7.48
N SER A 87 -11.66 1.97 8.13
CA SER A 87 -10.29 2.39 8.44
C SER A 87 -9.36 1.19 8.56
N TYR A 88 -8.06 1.42 8.41
CA TYR A 88 -7.04 0.40 8.68
C TYR A 88 -7.02 -0.04 10.14
N THR A 89 -7.39 0.82 11.07
CA THR A 89 -7.53 0.47 12.49
C THR A 89 -8.64 -0.56 12.68
N THR A 90 -9.78 -0.41 11.99
CA THR A 90 -10.87 -1.39 11.98
C THR A 90 -10.43 -2.72 11.36
N SER A 91 -9.69 -2.67 10.25
CA SER A 91 -9.13 -3.88 9.62
C SER A 91 -8.17 -4.62 10.56
N LEU A 92 -7.30 -3.89 11.25
CA LEU A 92 -6.38 -4.46 12.25
C LEU A 92 -7.12 -5.10 13.42
N ALA A 93 -8.18 -4.46 13.93
CA ALA A 93 -8.99 -5.03 15.02
C ALA A 93 -9.68 -6.34 14.57
N ARG A 94 -10.19 -6.41 13.34
CA ARG A 94 -10.75 -7.64 12.76
C ARG A 94 -9.70 -8.73 12.61
N LEU A 95 -8.49 -8.35 12.17
CA LEU A 95 -7.37 -9.28 12.03
C LEU A 95 -6.95 -9.83 13.40
N ALA A 96 -6.75 -8.96 14.40
CA ALA A 96 -6.36 -9.34 15.75
C ALA A 96 -7.36 -10.26 16.44
N SER A 97 -8.66 -10.01 16.22
CA SER A 97 -9.75 -10.82 16.80
C SER A 97 -10.05 -12.12 16.05
N GLY A 98 -9.41 -12.35 14.90
CA GLY A 98 -9.70 -13.49 14.04
C GLY A 98 -11.03 -13.39 13.26
N GLN A 99 -11.66 -12.21 13.22
CA GLN A 99 -12.81 -11.94 12.33
C GLN A 99 -12.40 -11.83 10.86
N ALA A 100 -11.13 -11.53 10.61
CA ALA A 100 -10.51 -11.63 9.31
C ALA A 100 -9.23 -12.47 9.41
N ASP A 101 -8.97 -13.26 8.39
CA ASP A 101 -7.77 -14.09 8.27
C ASP A 101 -6.63 -13.33 7.62
N VAL A 102 -7.00 -12.42 6.71
CA VAL A 102 -6.11 -11.63 5.89
C VAL A 102 -6.58 -10.18 5.87
N MET A 103 -5.65 -9.25 5.81
CA MET A 103 -5.94 -7.85 5.48
C MET A 103 -4.98 -7.31 4.43
N VAL A 104 -5.38 -6.24 3.75
CA VAL A 104 -4.56 -5.51 2.81
C VAL A 104 -4.28 -4.11 3.33
N SER A 105 -3.05 -3.62 3.17
CA SER A 105 -2.64 -2.33 3.70
C SER A 105 -1.34 -1.83 3.08
N PHE A 106 -0.94 -0.61 3.42
CA PHE A 106 0.39 -0.08 3.14
C PHE A 106 1.49 -0.81 3.93
N GLY A 107 2.71 -0.87 3.36
CA GLY A 107 3.79 -1.73 3.82
C GLY A 107 4.21 -1.58 5.29
N HIS A 108 4.24 -0.36 5.82
CA HIS A 108 4.69 -0.08 7.19
C HIS A 108 3.58 -0.13 8.25
N ILE A 109 2.44 -0.77 7.96
CA ILE A 109 1.30 -0.87 8.90
C ILE A 109 1.69 -1.53 10.23
N ARG A 110 2.59 -2.53 10.19
CA ARG A 110 3.02 -3.28 11.38
C ARG A 110 3.84 -2.43 12.34
N THR A 111 4.81 -1.67 11.81
CA THR A 111 5.65 -0.78 12.61
C THR A 111 4.84 0.36 13.19
N LYS A 112 4.00 0.98 12.36
CA LYS A 112 3.13 2.09 12.75
C LYS A 112 2.15 1.74 13.87
N ASN A 113 1.66 0.51 13.91
CA ASN A 113 0.61 0.08 14.85
C ASN A 113 1.11 -0.95 15.89
N ALA A 114 2.40 -1.20 15.99
CA ALA A 114 2.98 -2.19 16.90
C ALA A 114 2.51 -2.02 18.34
N LYS A 115 2.51 -0.80 18.85
CA LYS A 115 2.05 -0.48 20.20
C LYS A 115 0.54 -0.70 20.36
N ASP A 116 -0.25 -0.13 19.45
CA ASP A 116 -1.72 -0.19 19.52
C ASP A 116 -2.24 -1.61 19.33
N TRP A 117 -1.52 -2.47 18.63
CA TRP A 117 -1.88 -3.86 18.41
C TRP A 117 -2.18 -4.59 19.72
N LYS A 118 -1.29 -4.49 20.71
CA LYS A 118 -1.48 -5.12 22.04
C LYS A 118 -2.38 -4.30 22.96
N GLU A 119 -2.20 -2.97 22.95
CA GLU A 119 -2.86 -2.12 23.93
C GLU A 119 -4.34 -1.87 23.62
N LYS A 120 -4.74 -1.86 22.34
CA LYS A 120 -6.08 -1.42 21.92
C LYS A 120 -6.80 -2.35 20.95
N LEU A 121 -6.05 -3.14 20.17
CA LEU A 121 -6.63 -3.90 19.06
C LEU A 121 -6.87 -5.38 19.39
N GLY A 122 -6.41 -5.84 20.54
CA GLY A 122 -6.66 -7.20 21.03
C GLY A 122 -5.58 -8.22 20.66
N GLY A 123 -4.42 -7.77 20.18
CA GLY A 123 -3.27 -8.65 19.97
C GLY A 123 -2.78 -9.25 21.27
N THR A 124 -2.48 -10.55 21.28
CA THR A 124 -2.02 -11.28 22.47
C THR A 124 -0.51 -11.34 22.61
N ASP A 125 0.20 -11.04 21.54
CA ASP A 125 1.66 -10.95 21.46
C ASP A 125 2.06 -9.77 20.56
N GLU A 126 3.37 -9.55 20.31
CA GLU A 126 3.85 -8.55 19.37
C GLU A 126 3.26 -8.79 17.97
N MET A 127 2.90 -7.72 17.28
CA MET A 127 2.23 -7.80 15.97
C MET A 127 3.05 -8.62 14.96
N VAL A 128 4.38 -8.46 14.98
CA VAL A 128 5.29 -9.19 14.08
C VAL A 128 5.34 -10.70 14.33
N ASN A 129 5.02 -11.14 15.56
CA ASN A 129 4.97 -12.55 15.91
C ASN A 129 3.63 -13.19 15.53
N GLN A 130 2.58 -12.40 15.44
CA GLN A 130 1.22 -12.86 15.16
C GLN A 130 0.78 -12.72 13.71
N THR A 131 1.53 -11.93 12.94
CA THR A 131 1.18 -11.61 11.55
C THR A 131 2.35 -11.88 10.61
N GLY A 132 2.06 -12.21 9.37
CA GLY A 132 3.08 -12.38 8.34
C GLY A 132 2.63 -11.91 6.97
N ILE A 133 3.59 -11.45 6.17
CA ILE A 133 3.32 -10.97 4.81
C ILE A 133 3.24 -12.19 3.89
N ILE A 134 2.11 -12.34 3.19
CA ILE A 134 1.87 -13.39 2.21
C ILE A 134 1.84 -12.89 0.76
N GLY A 135 1.88 -11.56 0.58
CA GLY A 135 1.97 -10.93 -0.74
C GLY A 135 2.41 -9.49 -0.64
N VAL A 136 3.11 -9.02 -1.68
CA VAL A 136 3.58 -7.64 -1.83
C VAL A 136 3.24 -7.20 -3.25
N THR A 137 2.69 -6.01 -3.39
CA THR A 137 2.28 -5.47 -4.69
C THR A 137 3.42 -4.75 -5.41
N GLU A 138 3.19 -4.36 -6.66
CA GLU A 138 4.03 -3.39 -7.35
C GLU A 138 4.07 -2.05 -6.61
N PRO A 139 5.08 -1.18 -6.90
CA PRO A 139 5.20 0.13 -6.28
C PRO A 139 3.96 1.00 -6.52
N ILE A 140 3.57 1.72 -5.49
CA ILE A 140 2.57 2.79 -5.52
C ILE A 140 3.34 4.08 -5.37
N TYR A 141 3.49 4.84 -6.45
CA TYR A 141 4.23 6.10 -6.40
C TYR A 141 3.46 7.16 -5.64
N ASN A 142 4.18 7.98 -4.90
CA ASN A 142 3.62 9.09 -4.12
C ASN A 142 3.04 10.17 -5.04
N ASP A 143 2.34 11.11 -4.44
CA ASP A 143 1.77 12.26 -5.13
C ASP A 143 2.85 13.02 -5.92
N MET A 144 2.46 13.50 -7.10
CA MET A 144 3.36 14.20 -8.01
C MET A 144 2.87 15.63 -8.28
N ILE A 145 3.82 16.50 -8.62
CA ILE A 145 3.53 17.77 -9.25
C ILE A 145 3.55 17.55 -10.76
N ALA A 146 2.40 17.67 -11.40
CA ALA A 146 2.25 17.48 -12.83
C ALA A 146 1.98 18.82 -13.55
N TYR A 147 2.36 18.91 -14.81
CA TYR A 147 2.09 20.06 -15.65
C TYR A 147 1.26 19.71 -16.88
N SER A 148 0.53 20.67 -17.41
CA SER A 148 -0.23 20.49 -18.64
C SER A 148 0.67 20.56 -19.87
N LYS A 149 0.65 19.53 -20.69
CA LYS A 149 1.32 19.52 -22.00
C LYS A 149 0.75 20.56 -22.98
N ASN A 150 -0.44 21.13 -22.71
CA ASN A 150 -1.08 22.16 -23.53
C ASN A 150 -0.68 23.59 -23.14
N SER A 151 0.11 23.79 -22.08
CA SER A 151 0.60 25.10 -21.68
C SER A 151 1.82 25.48 -22.50
N GLU A 152 1.77 26.60 -23.22
CA GLU A 152 2.91 27.11 -23.99
C GLU A 152 4.15 27.33 -23.12
N LEU A 153 3.96 27.87 -21.89
CA LEU A 153 5.04 28.08 -20.94
C LEU A 153 5.69 26.75 -20.51
N MET A 154 4.89 25.71 -20.35
CA MET A 154 5.38 24.38 -19.97
C MET A 154 5.97 23.58 -21.15
N GLN A 155 5.91 24.07 -22.39
CA GLN A 155 6.66 23.50 -23.51
C GLN A 155 8.13 23.92 -23.50
N ASP A 156 8.46 25.01 -22.80
CA ASP A 156 9.84 25.45 -22.61
C ASP A 156 10.55 24.54 -21.61
N GLU A 157 11.57 23.80 -22.04
CA GLU A 157 12.32 22.85 -21.24
C GLU A 157 13.13 23.54 -20.14
N ASP A 158 13.72 24.68 -20.43
CA ASP A 158 14.54 25.43 -19.48
C ASP A 158 13.65 25.97 -18.35
N PHE A 159 12.45 26.45 -18.70
CA PHE A 159 11.47 26.89 -17.71
C PHE A 159 11.00 25.72 -16.82
N ARG A 160 10.65 24.56 -17.42
CA ARG A 160 10.25 23.38 -16.65
C ARG A 160 11.34 22.94 -15.68
N LYS A 161 12.58 22.90 -16.19
CA LYS A 161 13.73 22.51 -15.37
C LYS A 161 13.93 23.48 -14.22
N ALA A 162 13.93 24.78 -14.48
CA ALA A 162 14.10 25.80 -13.46
C ALA A 162 12.98 25.72 -12.40
N LEU A 163 11.74 25.51 -12.82
CA LEU A 163 10.60 25.37 -11.91
C LEU A 163 10.73 24.10 -11.02
N GLY A 164 11.05 22.96 -11.62
CA GLY A 164 11.23 21.71 -10.89
C GLY A 164 12.40 21.76 -9.90
N ASP A 165 13.56 22.28 -10.34
CA ASP A 165 14.72 22.47 -9.46
C ASP A 165 14.38 23.41 -8.30
N SER A 166 13.57 24.47 -8.54
CA SER A 166 13.11 25.37 -7.47
C SER A 166 12.25 24.68 -6.41
N PHE A 167 11.39 23.71 -6.80
CA PHE A 167 10.66 22.92 -5.81
C PHE A 167 11.59 22.02 -4.99
N ILE A 168 12.59 21.41 -5.63
CA ILE A 168 13.57 20.56 -4.95
C ILE A 168 14.38 21.40 -3.96
N GLU A 169 14.93 22.54 -4.41
CA GLU A 169 15.72 23.45 -3.56
C GLU A 169 14.88 24.02 -2.40
N LEU A 170 13.63 24.40 -2.66
CA LEU A 170 12.74 24.92 -1.62
C LEU A 170 12.47 23.87 -0.54
N ALA A 171 12.28 22.61 -0.93
CA ALA A 171 12.04 21.53 0.02
C ALA A 171 13.25 21.20 0.93
N GLU A 172 14.45 21.67 0.59
CA GLU A 172 15.64 21.56 1.44
C GLU A 172 15.69 22.64 2.53
N THR A 173 14.95 23.74 2.37
CA THR A 173 14.90 24.83 3.36
C THR A 173 13.98 24.49 4.54
N ASP A 174 14.21 25.08 5.71
CA ASP A 174 13.36 24.86 6.88
C ASP A 174 11.94 25.34 6.63
N GLU A 175 11.76 26.49 5.97
CA GLU A 175 10.45 27.04 5.61
C GLU A 175 9.72 26.15 4.60
N GLY A 176 10.44 25.65 3.59
CA GLY A 176 9.87 24.73 2.60
C GLY A 176 9.44 23.40 3.22
N LYS A 177 10.22 22.83 4.11
CA LYS A 177 9.87 21.61 4.86
C LYS A 177 8.60 21.81 5.68
N GLU A 178 8.46 22.97 6.34
CA GLU A 178 7.24 23.30 7.09
C GLU A 178 6.02 23.35 6.15
N ILE A 179 6.13 24.03 5.02
CA ILE A 179 5.05 24.14 4.02
C ILE A 179 4.66 22.76 3.47
N PHE A 180 5.63 21.97 3.02
CA PHE A 180 5.37 20.68 2.38
C PHE A 180 4.94 19.57 3.37
N SER A 181 5.24 19.74 4.65
CA SER A 181 4.75 18.82 5.71
C SER A 181 3.23 18.74 5.79
N VAL A 182 2.51 19.78 5.34
CA VAL A 182 1.04 19.77 5.22
C VAL A 182 0.54 18.66 4.32
N PHE A 183 1.34 18.29 3.31
CA PHE A 183 1.09 17.17 2.40
C PHE A 183 1.80 15.88 2.82
N SER A 184 2.41 15.86 4.01
CA SER A 184 3.27 14.75 4.47
C SER A 184 4.46 14.48 3.55
N GLN A 185 4.92 15.49 2.82
CA GLN A 185 6.06 15.43 1.92
C GLN A 185 7.29 16.04 2.60
N ILE A 186 8.44 15.42 2.41
CA ILE A 186 9.72 15.83 3.01
C ILE A 186 10.76 16.27 1.97
N GLY A 187 10.44 16.13 0.69
CA GLY A 187 11.29 16.51 -0.42
C GLY A 187 10.68 16.14 -1.77
N TYR A 188 11.36 16.50 -2.83
CA TYR A 188 10.99 16.19 -4.20
C TYR A 188 12.19 15.66 -4.97
N GLU A 189 11.91 14.84 -5.97
CA GLU A 189 12.87 14.44 -7.00
C GLU A 189 12.19 14.46 -8.38
N TRP A 190 12.99 14.48 -9.43
CA TRP A 190 12.48 14.34 -10.78
C TRP A 190 11.88 12.94 -10.97
N GLY A 191 10.60 12.90 -11.39
CA GLY A 191 9.90 11.67 -11.70
C GLY A 191 9.98 11.31 -13.19
N ASP A 192 9.78 10.03 -13.49
CA ASP A 192 9.59 9.52 -14.83
C ASP A 192 8.10 9.16 -15.05
N ASP A 193 7.56 9.51 -16.21
CA ASP A 193 6.17 9.18 -16.59
C ASP A 193 5.90 7.66 -16.54
N ALA A 194 6.90 6.82 -16.85
CA ALA A 194 6.80 5.38 -16.78
C ALA A 194 6.58 4.83 -15.36
N ASN A 195 7.01 5.56 -14.34
CA ASN A 195 6.78 5.19 -12.93
C ASN A 195 5.29 5.12 -12.58
N TYR A 196 4.45 5.81 -13.35
CA TYR A 196 2.99 5.87 -13.13
C TYR A 196 2.19 4.90 -14.01
N ASP A 197 2.83 3.92 -14.67
CA ASP A 197 2.14 2.89 -15.43
C ASP A 197 1.27 2.00 -14.54
N GLY A 198 1.72 1.74 -13.30
CA GLY A 198 0.92 1.07 -12.28
C GLY A 198 -0.38 1.82 -11.95
N GLU A 199 -0.32 3.17 -11.86
CA GLU A 199 -1.50 4.00 -11.65
C GLU A 199 -2.44 3.98 -12.86
N ARG A 200 -1.91 3.94 -14.08
CA ARG A 200 -2.72 3.77 -15.31
C ARG A 200 -3.47 2.45 -15.28
N ALA A 201 -2.80 1.36 -14.92
CA ALA A 201 -3.45 0.06 -14.75
C ALA A 201 -4.52 0.09 -13.65
N ALA A 202 -4.26 0.80 -12.55
CA ALA A 202 -5.21 1.01 -11.47
C ALA A 202 -6.47 1.75 -11.95
N GLN A 203 -6.31 2.79 -12.77
CA GLN A 203 -7.44 3.55 -13.35
C GLN A 203 -8.25 2.71 -14.34
N GLU A 204 -7.61 1.86 -15.14
CA GLU A 204 -8.33 0.95 -16.04
C GLU A 204 -9.13 -0.11 -15.25
N LEU A 205 -8.55 -0.65 -14.16
CA LEU A 205 -9.28 -1.56 -13.28
C LEU A 205 -10.53 -0.88 -12.70
N LEU A 206 -10.40 0.34 -12.16
CA LEU A 206 -11.51 1.10 -11.58
C LEU A 206 -12.63 1.35 -12.59
N LYS A 207 -12.32 1.61 -13.87
CA LYS A 207 -13.31 1.76 -14.93
C LYS A 207 -14.06 0.45 -15.21
N SER A 208 -13.41 -0.69 -15.03
CA SER A 208 -14.02 -2.00 -15.27
C SER A 208 -14.95 -2.45 -14.13
N LEU A 209 -14.81 -1.85 -12.93
CA LEU A 209 -15.63 -2.16 -11.76
C LEU A 209 -16.90 -1.30 -11.64
N ASN A 210 -17.03 -0.26 -12.49
CA ASN A 210 -18.21 0.63 -12.58
C ASN A 210 -19.09 0.28 -13.80
#